data_22ab181056e9165c7fba0249ba15834f
#
_entry.id   22ab181056e9165c7fba0249ba15834f
#
_cell.length_a   1.000
_cell.length_b   1.000
_cell.length_c   1.000
_cell.angle_alpha   90.00
_cell.angle_beta   90.00
_cell.angle_gamma   90.00
#
_symmetry.space_group_name_H-M   'P 1'
#
loop_
_entity.id
_entity.type
_entity.pdbx_description
1 polymer ?
#
loop_
_entity_poly.entity_id
_entity_poly.type
_entity_poly.pdbx_seq_one_letter_code
_entity_poly.pdbx_strand_id
1 'polypeptide(L)'
;MYNYRLQLQYDGGRYDGWVRMGKDSNSNTIECKIKEIIQKMTGEDIDIYVGCRTEKGVHALNQTANFKLNDKYQPVEVKNYLNRYLPRDIAVNRVELVDERFHSQLNAREKTYVYKIDMANVANVFTRKYAYHTFDTPDIKAMKQAAFYMIGKHDFKAFTTAKKSKSTVRDIKDVEITTDGDSCEIRITADD
;
A
#
# COMPACT_ATOMS: atom_id res chain seq x y z
N MET A 1 -0.25 -27.24 -2.53
CA MET A 1 -1.04 -26.04 -2.80
C MET A 1 -0.29 -25.14 -3.77
N TYR A 2 -1.01 -24.40 -4.60
CA TYR A 2 -0.42 -23.47 -5.59
C TYR A 2 -0.45 -22.05 -5.02
N ASN A 3 0.72 -21.40 -4.91
CA ASN A 3 0.87 -20.08 -4.31
C ASN A 3 0.92 -19.00 -5.39
N TYR A 4 0.01 -18.04 -5.33
CA TYR A 4 -0.16 -16.96 -6.30
C TYR A 4 0.27 -15.63 -5.69
N ARG A 5 1.27 -14.97 -6.30
CA ARG A 5 1.63 -13.60 -5.97
C ARG A 5 0.84 -12.63 -6.83
N LEU A 6 0.24 -11.64 -6.18
CA LEU A 6 -0.45 -10.51 -6.80
C LEU A 6 0.41 -9.25 -6.71
N GLN A 7 0.47 -8.49 -7.77
CA GLN A 7 0.81 -7.06 -7.73
C GLN A 7 -0.44 -6.27 -8.10
N LEU A 8 -0.84 -5.36 -7.22
CA LEU A 8 -2.11 -4.65 -7.37
C LEU A 8 -1.98 -3.18 -6.98
N GLN A 9 -2.89 -2.37 -7.52
CA GLN A 9 -3.06 -0.98 -7.18
C GLN A 9 -4.50 -0.72 -6.73
N TYR A 10 -4.70 0.28 -5.88
CA TYR A 10 -6.04 0.68 -5.45
C TYR A 10 -6.14 2.12 -4.98
N ASP A 11 -7.29 2.75 -5.23
CA ASP A 11 -7.75 3.95 -4.54
C ASP A 11 -8.38 3.54 -3.21
N GLY A 12 -7.67 3.75 -2.10
CA GLY A 12 -8.11 3.38 -0.75
C GLY A 12 -9.16 4.31 -0.16
N GLY A 13 -9.52 5.41 -0.83
CA GLY A 13 -10.30 6.52 -0.26
C GLY A 13 -11.66 6.13 0.31
N ARG A 14 -12.28 5.07 -0.18
CA ARG A 14 -13.58 4.57 0.35
C ARG A 14 -13.47 3.29 1.17
N TYR A 15 -12.26 2.78 1.42
CA TYR A 15 -12.03 1.54 2.15
C TYR A 15 -11.53 1.81 3.57
N ASP A 16 -11.82 0.87 4.46
CA ASP A 16 -11.34 0.90 5.84
C ASP A 16 -9.89 0.37 5.99
N GLY A 17 -9.11 0.46 4.89
CA GLY A 17 -7.76 -0.02 4.76
C GLY A 17 -7.66 -1.39 4.10
N TRP A 18 -6.47 -2.02 4.19
CA TRP A 18 -6.28 -3.37 3.69
C TRP A 18 -7.10 -4.38 4.48
N VAL A 19 -6.95 -4.39 5.80
CA VAL A 19 -7.72 -5.22 6.73
C VAL A 19 -8.14 -4.39 7.93
N ARG A 20 -9.39 -4.53 8.37
CA ARG A 20 -9.85 -3.88 9.59
C ARG A 20 -9.39 -4.69 10.81
N MET A 21 -8.81 -4.01 11.78
CA MET A 21 -8.48 -4.60 13.09
C MET A 21 -9.74 -4.65 13.96
N GLY A 22 -10.37 -5.83 14.09
CA GLY A 22 -11.56 -6.00 14.93
C GLY A 22 -12.47 -7.15 14.49
N LYS A 23 -13.53 -7.44 15.27
CA LYS A 23 -14.41 -8.61 15.11
C LYS A 23 -15.56 -8.44 14.09
N ASP A 24 -15.72 -7.31 13.43
CA ASP A 24 -16.84 -7.07 12.50
C ASP A 24 -16.56 -7.72 11.15
N SER A 25 -17.31 -8.76 10.83
CA SER A 25 -17.22 -9.55 9.59
C SER A 25 -17.64 -8.81 8.32
N ASN A 26 -18.24 -7.62 8.41
CA ASN A 26 -18.72 -6.80 7.28
C ASN A 26 -17.82 -5.60 7.00
N SER A 27 -16.51 -5.78 7.04
CA SER A 27 -15.59 -4.67 6.79
C SER A 27 -15.44 -4.37 5.30
N ASN A 28 -15.62 -3.10 4.92
CA ASN A 28 -15.35 -2.63 3.56
C ASN A 28 -13.83 -2.45 3.34
N THR A 29 -13.10 -3.57 3.25
CA THR A 29 -11.63 -3.58 3.12
C THR A 29 -11.20 -4.11 1.76
N ILE A 30 -9.99 -3.77 1.34
CA ILE A 30 -9.38 -4.26 0.08
C ILE A 30 -9.28 -5.79 0.10
N GLU A 31 -8.82 -6.37 1.21
CA GLU A 31 -8.69 -7.82 1.37
C GLU A 31 -10.03 -8.54 1.21
N CYS A 32 -11.09 -8.03 1.86
CA CYS A 32 -12.43 -8.62 1.78
C CYS A 32 -12.93 -8.67 0.32
N LYS A 33 -12.74 -7.57 -0.45
CA LYS A 33 -13.13 -7.53 -1.86
C LYS A 33 -12.40 -8.56 -2.71
N ILE A 34 -11.11 -8.73 -2.48
CA ILE A 34 -10.31 -9.73 -3.22
C ILE A 34 -10.74 -11.15 -2.83
N LYS A 35 -10.91 -11.43 -1.53
CA LYS A 35 -11.36 -12.75 -1.03
C LYS A 35 -12.70 -13.14 -1.63
N GLU A 36 -13.69 -12.25 -1.60
CA GLU A 36 -15.02 -12.47 -2.18
C GLU A 36 -14.96 -12.90 -3.66
N ILE A 37 -14.09 -12.26 -4.45
CA ILE A 37 -13.98 -12.56 -5.89
C ILE A 37 -13.22 -13.87 -6.13
N ILE A 38 -12.16 -14.15 -5.35
CA ILE A 38 -11.45 -15.42 -5.47
C ILE A 38 -12.36 -16.59 -5.05
N GLN A 39 -13.13 -16.44 -3.97
CA GLN A 39 -14.09 -17.44 -3.53
C GLN A 39 -15.18 -17.70 -4.58
N LYS A 40 -15.66 -16.66 -5.26
CA LYS A 40 -16.60 -16.83 -6.40
C LYS A 40 -15.99 -17.57 -7.58
N MET A 41 -14.69 -17.39 -7.83
CA MET A 41 -13.98 -18.04 -8.91
C MET A 41 -13.72 -19.52 -8.62
N THR A 42 -13.31 -19.85 -7.40
CA THR A 42 -12.71 -21.14 -7.06
C THR A 42 -13.58 -21.99 -6.13
N GLY A 43 -14.52 -21.39 -5.41
CA GLY A 43 -15.26 -22.03 -4.32
C GLY A 43 -14.46 -22.17 -3.02
N GLU A 44 -13.18 -21.77 -3.00
CA GLU A 44 -12.30 -21.89 -1.85
C GLU A 44 -12.35 -20.65 -0.94
N ASP A 45 -12.42 -20.86 0.37
CA ASP A 45 -12.12 -19.81 1.35
C ASP A 45 -10.61 -19.79 1.59
N ILE A 46 -10.01 -18.61 1.39
CA ILE A 46 -8.55 -18.47 1.38
C ILE A 46 -8.09 -17.41 2.39
N ASP A 47 -6.84 -17.53 2.80
CA ASP A 47 -6.12 -16.46 3.48
C ASP A 47 -5.27 -15.66 2.49
N ILE A 48 -5.27 -14.33 2.64
CA ILE A 48 -4.42 -13.44 1.86
C ILE A 48 -3.35 -12.84 2.76
N TYR A 49 -2.10 -13.00 2.35
CA TYR A 49 -0.95 -12.41 3.01
C TYR A 49 -0.48 -11.18 2.22
N VAL A 50 -0.27 -10.06 2.89
CA VAL A 50 0.07 -8.79 2.25
C VAL A 50 1.40 -8.25 2.75
N GLY A 51 2.19 -7.64 1.86
CA GLY A 51 3.47 -7.04 2.19
C GLY A 51 3.32 -5.88 3.19
N CYS A 52 2.33 -5.02 3.00
CA CYS A 52 2.06 -3.90 3.88
C CYS A 52 0.56 -3.73 4.12
N ARG A 53 0.13 -3.69 5.38
CA ARG A 53 -1.26 -3.35 5.74
C ARG A 53 -1.42 -1.84 5.69
N THR A 54 -2.08 -1.34 4.65
CA THR A 54 -2.43 0.08 4.56
C THR A 54 -3.59 0.42 5.49
N GLU A 55 -3.54 1.61 6.08
CA GLU A 55 -4.60 2.15 6.92
C GLU A 55 -5.77 2.67 6.07
N LYS A 56 -6.86 3.08 6.76
CA LYS A 56 -8.05 3.65 6.13
C LYS A 56 -7.68 4.85 5.26
N GLY A 57 -8.20 4.85 4.02
CA GLY A 57 -8.01 5.92 3.06
C GLY A 57 -6.67 5.91 2.31
N VAL A 58 -5.71 5.07 2.72
CA VAL A 58 -4.39 4.99 2.08
C VAL A 58 -4.49 4.24 0.75
N HIS A 59 -3.93 4.84 -0.30
CA HIS A 59 -3.84 4.27 -1.65
C HIS A 59 -2.60 3.38 -1.80
N ALA A 60 -2.55 2.57 -2.83
CA ALA A 60 -1.34 1.86 -3.23
C ALA A 60 -1.18 1.85 -4.75
N LEU A 61 0.04 2.09 -5.22
CA LEU A 61 0.40 2.00 -6.64
C LEU A 61 0.90 0.60 -7.01
N ASN A 62 1.53 -0.11 -6.05
CA ASN A 62 2.12 -1.42 -6.29
C ASN A 62 2.17 -2.24 -4.99
N GLN A 63 1.02 -2.66 -4.49
CA GLN A 63 0.92 -3.55 -3.34
C GLN A 63 1.22 -4.98 -3.75
N THR A 64 1.98 -5.70 -2.91
CA THR A 64 2.22 -7.13 -3.09
C THR A 64 1.39 -7.94 -2.09
N ALA A 65 0.66 -8.94 -2.60
CA ALA A 65 -0.06 -9.90 -1.76
C ALA A 65 0.14 -11.33 -2.32
N ASN A 66 -0.12 -12.34 -1.51
CA ASN A 66 -0.19 -13.72 -2.00
C ASN A 66 -1.29 -14.51 -1.30
N PHE A 67 -1.76 -15.54 -1.98
CA PHE A 67 -2.72 -16.52 -1.47
C PHE A 67 -2.44 -17.91 -2.06
N LYS A 68 -3.02 -18.94 -1.45
CA LYS A 68 -2.84 -20.32 -1.91
C LYS A 68 -4.17 -20.93 -2.30
N LEU A 69 -4.15 -21.73 -3.37
CA LEU A 69 -5.27 -22.56 -3.83
C LEU A 69 -4.88 -24.04 -3.85
N ASN A 70 -5.88 -24.90 -3.68
CA ASN A 70 -5.69 -26.34 -3.82
C ASN A 70 -5.54 -26.72 -5.30
N ASP A 71 -6.37 -26.15 -6.16
CA ASP A 71 -6.36 -26.38 -7.59
C ASP A 71 -5.48 -25.39 -8.34
N LYS A 72 -4.95 -25.83 -9.47
CA LYS A 72 -4.08 -25.02 -10.32
C LYS A 72 -4.89 -24.26 -11.36
N TYR A 73 -4.80 -22.94 -11.30
CA TYR A 73 -5.32 -22.03 -12.32
C TYR A 73 -4.17 -21.36 -13.08
N GLN A 74 -4.42 -20.96 -14.33
CA GLN A 74 -3.43 -20.17 -15.05
C GLN A 74 -3.40 -18.74 -14.47
N PRO A 75 -2.21 -18.16 -14.22
CA PRO A 75 -2.11 -16.81 -13.66
C PRO A 75 -2.88 -15.73 -14.45
N VAL A 76 -2.91 -15.88 -15.77
CA VAL A 76 -3.66 -14.96 -16.65
C VAL A 76 -5.18 -15.07 -16.44
N GLU A 77 -5.69 -16.26 -16.18
CA GLU A 77 -7.12 -16.48 -15.89
C GLU A 77 -7.51 -15.82 -14.57
N VAL A 78 -6.71 -16.04 -13.51
CA VAL A 78 -6.90 -15.40 -12.19
C VAL A 78 -6.88 -13.88 -12.33
N LYS A 79 -5.87 -13.32 -13.04
CA LYS A 79 -5.76 -11.88 -13.29
C LYS A 79 -7.01 -11.33 -14.00
N ASN A 80 -7.41 -11.97 -15.07
CA ASN A 80 -8.53 -11.51 -15.90
C ASN A 80 -9.85 -11.59 -15.11
N TYR A 81 -10.06 -12.66 -14.34
CA TYR A 81 -11.24 -12.83 -13.52
C TYR A 81 -11.30 -11.77 -12.42
N LEU A 82 -10.21 -11.55 -11.69
CA LEU A 82 -10.13 -10.50 -10.67
C LEU A 82 -10.46 -9.13 -11.27
N ASN A 83 -9.81 -8.71 -12.36
CA ASN A 83 -10.04 -7.39 -12.96
C ASN A 83 -11.44 -7.23 -13.58
N ARG A 84 -12.10 -8.33 -13.93
CA ARG A 84 -13.48 -8.30 -14.44
C ARG A 84 -14.51 -8.03 -13.34
N TYR A 85 -14.28 -8.53 -12.13
CA TYR A 85 -15.30 -8.53 -11.07
C TYR A 85 -14.93 -7.66 -9.87
N LEU A 86 -13.68 -7.26 -9.70
CA LEU A 86 -13.30 -6.29 -8.68
C LEU A 86 -13.93 -4.91 -8.93
N PRO A 87 -14.18 -4.14 -7.88
CA PRO A 87 -14.54 -2.72 -8.01
C PRO A 87 -13.47 -1.97 -8.84
N ARG A 88 -13.90 -0.95 -9.59
CA ARG A 88 -13.03 -0.18 -10.51
C ARG A 88 -11.86 0.55 -9.84
N ASP A 89 -11.90 0.70 -8.54
CA ASP A 89 -10.86 1.30 -7.71
C ASP A 89 -9.85 0.29 -7.14
N ILE A 90 -9.95 -0.99 -7.55
CA ILE A 90 -8.95 -2.04 -7.27
C ILE A 90 -8.60 -2.72 -8.59
N ALA A 91 -7.30 -2.76 -8.93
CA ALA A 91 -6.82 -3.42 -10.13
C ALA A 91 -5.61 -4.31 -9.85
N VAL A 92 -5.60 -5.50 -10.46
CA VAL A 92 -4.49 -6.45 -10.37
C VAL A 92 -3.61 -6.33 -11.61
N ASN A 93 -2.41 -5.79 -11.43
CA ASN A 93 -1.46 -5.55 -12.51
C ASN A 93 -0.79 -6.84 -12.98
N ARG A 94 -0.46 -7.74 -12.04
CA ARG A 94 0.25 -8.98 -12.31
C ARG A 94 -0.19 -10.09 -11.35
N VAL A 95 -0.25 -11.32 -11.88
CA VAL A 95 -0.42 -12.56 -11.11
C VAL A 95 0.65 -13.54 -11.56
N GLU A 96 1.31 -14.20 -10.62
CA GLU A 96 2.36 -15.18 -10.88
C GLU A 96 2.23 -16.36 -9.92
N LEU A 97 2.55 -17.55 -10.42
CA LEU A 97 2.84 -18.69 -9.55
C LEU A 97 4.24 -18.48 -8.94
N VAL A 98 4.32 -18.66 -7.64
CA VAL A 98 5.57 -18.51 -6.88
C VAL A 98 5.83 -19.76 -6.03
N ASP A 99 7.04 -19.84 -5.45
CA ASP A 99 7.39 -20.92 -4.53
C ASP A 99 6.35 -21.02 -3.40
N GLU A 100 6.08 -22.25 -2.97
CA GLU A 100 5.08 -22.51 -1.91
C GLU A 100 5.42 -21.82 -0.59
N ARG A 101 6.70 -21.58 -0.31
CA ARG A 101 7.18 -20.90 0.90
C ARG A 101 7.13 -19.37 0.82
N PHE A 102 6.88 -18.83 -0.38
CA PHE A 102 6.78 -17.38 -0.53
C PHE A 102 5.65 -16.81 0.33
N HIS A 103 5.95 -15.74 1.06
CA HIS A 103 5.02 -15.04 1.95
C HIS A 103 5.23 -13.54 1.83
N SER A 104 4.26 -12.82 1.30
CA SER A 104 4.40 -11.38 0.97
C SER A 104 4.84 -10.52 2.14
N GLN A 105 4.38 -10.83 3.37
CA GLN A 105 4.78 -10.09 4.55
C GLN A 105 6.21 -10.44 5.00
N LEU A 106 6.57 -11.74 5.05
CA LEU A 106 7.86 -12.18 5.58
C LEU A 106 9.00 -11.96 4.57
N ASN A 107 8.69 -11.90 3.27
CA ASN A 107 9.66 -11.65 2.22
C ASN A 107 9.71 -10.17 1.79
N ALA A 108 8.93 -9.29 2.42
CA ALA A 108 9.05 -7.85 2.21
C ALA A 108 10.44 -7.38 2.69
N ARG A 109 11.12 -6.61 1.84
CA ARG A 109 12.46 -6.07 2.15
C ARG A 109 12.40 -4.60 2.46
N GLU A 110 11.55 -3.89 1.72
CA GLU A 110 11.42 -2.44 1.83
C GLU A 110 10.01 -2.00 1.43
N LYS A 111 9.64 -0.82 1.89
CA LYS A 111 8.40 -0.13 1.57
C LYS A 111 8.72 1.30 1.18
N THR A 112 8.06 1.77 0.12
CA THR A 112 8.15 3.16 -0.31
C THR A 112 6.80 3.84 -0.09
N TYR A 113 6.81 4.92 0.68
CA TYR A 113 5.66 5.80 0.87
C TYR A 113 5.84 7.04 0.01
N VAL A 114 4.75 7.46 -0.63
CA VAL A 114 4.71 8.68 -1.44
C VAL A 114 3.67 9.62 -0.85
N TYR A 115 4.10 10.80 -0.46
CA TYR A 115 3.23 11.87 0.03
C TYR A 115 3.27 13.04 -0.95
N LYS A 116 2.09 13.48 -1.40
CA LYS A 116 1.96 14.55 -2.38
C LYS A 116 1.36 15.79 -1.73
N ILE A 117 1.96 16.93 -2.02
CA ILE A 117 1.52 18.24 -1.55
C ILE A 117 1.20 19.12 -2.76
N ASP A 118 0.03 19.73 -2.74
CA ASP A 118 -0.40 20.75 -3.68
C ASP A 118 -0.22 22.12 -3.00
N MET A 119 0.68 22.94 -3.51
CA MET A 119 1.06 24.26 -2.98
C MET A 119 0.50 25.40 -3.83
N ALA A 120 -0.40 25.09 -4.79
CA ALA A 120 -1.01 26.10 -5.66
C ALA A 120 -1.89 27.07 -4.86
N ASN A 121 -1.97 28.33 -5.30
CA ASN A 121 -2.86 29.33 -4.70
C ASN A 121 -4.34 28.92 -4.76
N VAL A 122 -4.71 28.07 -5.74
CA VAL A 122 -6.04 27.49 -5.90
C VAL A 122 -5.92 25.99 -5.96
N ALA A 123 -6.59 25.29 -5.04
CA ALA A 123 -6.54 23.84 -4.94
C ALA A 123 -7.00 23.15 -6.24
N ASN A 124 -6.26 22.14 -6.70
CA ASN A 124 -6.66 21.33 -7.84
C ASN A 124 -7.72 20.31 -7.42
N VAL A 125 -8.98 20.56 -7.80
CA VAL A 125 -10.13 19.71 -7.43
C VAL A 125 -10.04 18.27 -7.97
N PHE A 126 -9.28 18.02 -9.03
CA PHE A 126 -9.11 16.70 -9.64
C PHE A 126 -8.07 15.84 -8.89
N THR A 127 -7.10 16.48 -8.22
CA THR A 127 -6.06 15.78 -7.43
C THR A 127 -6.34 15.77 -5.93
N ARG A 128 -7.40 16.45 -5.45
CA ARG A 128 -7.73 16.63 -4.03
C ARG A 128 -7.79 15.35 -3.17
N LYS A 129 -8.02 14.21 -3.80
CA LYS A 129 -8.04 12.91 -3.10
C LYS A 129 -6.65 12.32 -2.89
N TYR A 130 -5.65 12.79 -3.64
CA TYR A 130 -4.33 12.18 -3.73
C TYR A 130 -3.20 13.11 -3.32
N ALA A 131 -3.50 14.38 -3.04
CA ALA A 131 -2.55 15.37 -2.60
C ALA A 131 -3.10 16.19 -1.43
N TYR A 132 -2.26 16.50 -0.47
CA TYR A 132 -2.57 17.44 0.59
C TYR A 132 -2.38 18.87 0.07
N HIS A 133 -3.46 19.65 0.06
CA HIS A 133 -3.38 21.07 -0.33
C HIS A 133 -2.99 21.94 0.87
N THR A 134 -2.08 22.86 0.66
CA THR A 134 -1.67 23.87 1.65
C THR A 134 -1.55 25.24 0.99
N PHE A 135 -1.98 26.29 1.72
CA PHE A 135 -1.74 27.67 1.31
C PHE A 135 -0.36 28.19 1.76
N ASP A 136 0.30 27.48 2.68
CA ASP A 136 1.64 27.80 3.10
C ASP A 136 2.63 27.29 2.04
N THR A 137 3.62 28.11 1.70
CA THR A 137 4.71 27.69 0.83
C THR A 137 5.84 27.10 1.68
N PRO A 138 5.99 25.76 1.74
CA PRO A 138 7.02 25.15 2.55
C PRO A 138 8.43 25.47 1.98
N ASP A 139 9.40 25.65 2.87
CA ASP A 139 10.80 25.80 2.46
C ASP A 139 11.36 24.42 2.04
N ILE A 140 11.32 24.16 0.74
CA ILE A 140 11.79 22.91 0.15
C ILE A 140 13.28 22.64 0.45
N LYS A 141 14.10 23.70 0.54
CA LYS A 141 15.52 23.55 0.89
C LYS A 141 15.68 23.07 2.32
N ALA A 142 14.98 23.67 3.25
CA ALA A 142 14.97 23.24 4.65
C ALA A 142 14.41 21.82 4.80
N MET A 143 13.34 21.47 4.05
CA MET A 143 12.78 20.12 4.04
C MET A 143 13.81 19.07 3.54
N LYS A 144 14.54 19.35 2.46
CA LYS A 144 15.62 18.47 1.96
C LYS A 144 16.75 18.30 2.97
N GLN A 145 17.13 19.37 3.66
CA GLN A 145 18.13 19.29 4.73
C GLN A 145 17.65 18.44 5.91
N ALA A 146 16.40 18.62 6.33
CA ALA A 146 15.81 17.82 7.41
C ALA A 146 15.69 16.33 7.02
N ALA A 147 15.30 16.04 5.78
CA ALA A 147 15.20 14.68 5.23
C ALA A 147 16.54 13.93 5.32
N PHE A 148 17.65 14.61 5.08
CA PHE A 148 18.99 14.01 5.18
C PHE A 148 19.26 13.42 6.57
N TYR A 149 18.79 14.06 7.64
CA TYR A 149 18.97 13.55 9.02
C TYR A 149 18.08 12.34 9.34
N MET A 150 17.10 12.02 8.51
CA MET A 150 16.24 10.85 8.68
C MET A 150 16.84 9.58 8.07
N ILE A 151 17.82 9.72 7.15
CA ILE A 151 18.44 8.57 6.47
C ILE A 151 19.28 7.76 7.46
N GLY A 152 19.18 6.43 7.35
CA GLY A 152 19.85 5.49 8.23
C GLY A 152 18.94 4.93 9.32
N LYS A 153 19.56 4.27 10.30
CA LYS A 153 18.84 3.56 11.37
C LYS A 153 18.60 4.47 12.58
N HIS A 154 17.36 4.81 12.83
CA HIS A 154 16.96 5.71 13.93
C HIS A 154 15.75 5.16 14.69
N ASP A 155 15.57 5.62 15.95
CA ASP A 155 14.38 5.37 16.73
C ASP A 155 13.33 6.48 16.47
N PHE A 156 12.28 6.13 15.72
CA PHE A 156 11.18 7.03 15.37
C PHE A 156 10.05 7.06 16.41
N LYS A 157 10.34 6.77 17.69
CA LYS A 157 9.35 6.76 18.77
C LYS A 157 8.57 8.07 18.88
N ALA A 158 9.21 9.22 18.63
CA ALA A 158 8.57 10.54 18.67
C ALA A 158 7.56 10.76 17.52
N PHE A 159 7.63 9.96 16.46
CA PHE A 159 6.77 10.06 15.27
C PHE A 159 5.64 9.03 15.24
N THR A 160 5.45 8.24 16.30
CA THR A 160 4.44 7.18 16.31
C THR A 160 3.62 7.17 17.57
N THR A 161 2.35 6.77 17.43
CA THR A 161 1.46 6.43 18.55
C THR A 161 1.45 4.94 18.88
N ALA A 162 2.39 4.16 18.30
CA ALA A 162 2.46 2.71 18.48
C ALA A 162 2.61 2.35 19.97
N LYS A 163 1.95 1.25 20.34
CA LYS A 163 2.05 0.71 21.73
C LYS A 163 3.49 0.30 22.02
N LYS A 164 3.90 0.42 23.30
CA LYS A 164 5.27 0.15 23.82
C LYS A 164 5.85 -1.24 23.49
N SER A 165 5.04 -2.18 23.02
CA SER A 165 5.47 -3.54 22.70
C SER A 165 6.09 -3.72 21.30
N LYS A 166 6.07 -2.69 20.45
CA LYS A 166 6.63 -2.75 19.09
C LYS A 166 7.88 -1.91 18.99
N SER A 167 8.90 -2.43 18.30
CA SER A 167 10.08 -1.65 17.94
C SER A 167 9.69 -0.45 17.09
N THR A 168 10.23 0.72 17.44
CA THR A 168 10.08 1.98 16.71
C THR A 168 11.34 2.33 15.91
N VAL A 169 12.35 1.46 15.96
CA VAL A 169 13.57 1.60 15.17
C VAL A 169 13.28 1.19 13.73
N ARG A 170 13.63 2.07 12.77
CA ARG A 170 13.54 1.84 11.32
C ARG A 170 14.82 2.28 10.65
N ASP A 171 15.13 1.62 9.55
CA ASP A 171 16.26 1.98 8.68
C ASP A 171 15.71 2.65 7.42
N ILE A 172 15.79 3.97 7.38
CA ILE A 172 15.38 4.77 6.22
C ILE A 172 16.48 4.66 5.16
N LYS A 173 16.17 4.04 4.04
CA LYS A 173 17.11 3.81 2.94
C LYS A 173 17.30 5.06 2.09
N ASP A 174 16.20 5.77 1.86
CA ASP A 174 16.19 6.94 0.99
C ASP A 174 15.02 7.87 1.31
N VAL A 175 15.24 9.19 1.16
CA VAL A 175 14.20 10.22 1.21
C VAL A 175 14.42 11.18 0.06
N GLU A 176 13.54 11.13 -0.93
CA GLU A 176 13.56 12.00 -2.09
C GLU A 176 12.45 13.05 -1.99
N ILE A 177 12.78 14.32 -2.23
CA ILE A 177 11.81 15.43 -2.30
C ILE A 177 11.97 16.10 -3.65
N THR A 178 10.95 16.01 -4.49
CA THR A 178 10.90 16.60 -5.82
C THR A 178 9.78 17.62 -5.93
N THR A 179 9.97 18.63 -6.77
CA THR A 179 8.96 19.65 -7.07
C THR A 179 8.76 19.77 -8.56
N ASP A 180 7.50 19.96 -8.96
CA ASP A 180 7.11 20.26 -10.32
C ASP A 180 6.02 21.37 -10.26
N GLY A 181 6.40 22.59 -10.59
CA GLY A 181 5.55 23.75 -10.37
C GLY A 181 5.11 23.88 -8.91
N ASP A 182 3.81 23.95 -8.70
CA ASP A 182 3.19 24.02 -7.36
C ASP A 182 3.00 22.64 -6.69
N SER A 183 3.49 21.57 -7.28
CA SER A 183 3.40 20.21 -6.74
C SER A 183 4.72 19.83 -6.05
N CYS A 184 4.62 19.22 -4.86
CA CYS A 184 5.75 18.61 -4.18
C CYS A 184 5.44 17.15 -3.89
N GLU A 185 6.39 16.26 -4.20
CA GLU A 185 6.31 14.83 -3.87
C GLU A 185 7.45 14.47 -2.91
N ILE A 186 7.08 13.83 -1.80
CA ILE A 186 8.02 13.27 -0.82
C ILE A 186 7.93 11.76 -0.94
N ARG A 187 9.04 11.11 -1.25
CA ARG A 187 9.18 9.66 -1.37
C ARG A 187 10.12 9.16 -0.28
N ILE A 188 9.63 8.27 0.57
CA ILE A 188 10.40 7.69 1.68
C ILE A 188 10.45 6.18 1.50
N THR A 189 11.66 5.62 1.41
CA THR A 189 11.89 4.18 1.34
C THR A 189 12.56 3.71 2.63
N ALA A 190 11.97 2.73 3.29
CA ALA A 190 12.46 2.18 4.55
C ALA A 190 12.40 0.64 4.54
N ASP A 191 13.10 0.02 5.50
CA ASP A 191 12.94 -1.40 5.81
C ASP A 191 11.49 -1.71 6.26
N ASP A 192 11.16 -3.00 6.26
CA ASP A 192 9.83 -3.49 6.68
C ASP A 192 9.71 -3.63 8.21
#